data_b278802a2cde451b695848ec09d2b3b2
#
_entry.id   b278802a2cde451b695848ec09d2b3b2
#
_cell.length_a   1.000
_cell.length_b   1.000
_cell.length_c   1.000
_cell.angle_alpha   90.00
_cell.angle_beta   90.00
_cell.angle_gamma   90.00
#
_symmetry.space_group_name_H-M   'P 1'
#
loop_
_entity.id
_entity.type
_entity.pdbx_description
1 polymer ?
#
loop_
_entity_poly.entity_id
_entity_poly.type
_entity_poly.pdbx_seq_one_letter_code
_entity_poly.pdbx_strand_id
1 'polypeptide(L)' 'MTFQNAKRLHNEDEVTIKETNQIVTVLDAYVDDRGKHVIIECDDGNTYYHDEVR' A
#
# COMPACT_ATOMS: atom_id res chain seq x y z
N MET A 1 -1.30 -8.12 0.22
CA MET A 1 0.12 -8.09 -0.25
C MET A 1 1.03 -8.46 0.91
N THR A 2 2.11 -9.14 0.63
CA THR A 2 3.07 -9.46 1.69
C THR A 2 3.84 -8.21 2.10
N PHE A 3 4.37 -8.22 3.31
CA PHE A 3 5.22 -7.15 3.82
C PHE A 3 6.41 -6.90 2.87
N GLN A 4 7.08 -7.97 2.44
CA GLN A 4 8.25 -7.85 1.56
C GLN A 4 7.91 -7.25 0.20
N ASN A 5 6.80 -7.65 -0.40
CA ASN A 5 6.38 -7.09 -1.68
C ASN A 5 5.98 -5.62 -1.53
N ALA A 6 5.31 -5.28 -0.45
CA ALA A 6 4.88 -3.90 -0.21
C ALA A 6 6.08 -2.96 0.00
N LYS A 7 7.16 -3.45 0.59
CA LYS A 7 8.38 -2.65 0.76
C LYS A 7 9.01 -2.24 -0.56
N ARG A 8 8.66 -2.92 -1.66
CA ARG A 8 9.22 -2.64 -2.99
C ARG A 8 8.34 -1.71 -3.82
N LEU A 9 7.20 -1.28 -3.27
CA LEU A 9 6.32 -0.38 -3.98
C LEU A 9 6.98 0.99 -4.18
N HIS A 10 6.75 1.57 -5.34
CA HIS A 10 7.27 2.87 -5.71
C HIS A 10 6.11 3.78 -6.10
N ASN A 11 6.38 5.07 -6.15
CA ASN A 11 5.45 6.05 -6.70
C ASN A 11 5.00 5.60 -8.09
N GLU A 12 3.70 5.72 -8.35
CA GLU A 12 3.03 5.35 -9.61
C GLU A 12 2.76 3.86 -9.78
N ASP A 13 3.19 3.00 -8.87
CA ASP A 13 2.74 1.61 -8.88
C ASP A 13 1.24 1.56 -8.56
N GLU A 14 0.58 0.50 -9.01
CA GLU A 14 -0.84 0.29 -8.74
C GLU A 14 -1.04 -0.87 -7.78
N VAL A 15 -2.02 -0.73 -6.89
CA VAL A 15 -2.45 -1.80 -5.99
C VAL A 15 -3.96 -1.89 -6.01
N THR A 16 -4.48 -3.07 -5.63
CA THR A 16 -5.92 -3.30 -5.54
C THR A 16 -6.33 -3.36 -4.08
N ILE A 17 -7.33 -2.57 -3.70
CA ILE A 17 -7.90 -2.61 -2.35
C ILE A 17 -8.74 -3.86 -2.23
N LYS A 18 -8.42 -4.74 -1.27
CA LYS A 18 -9.11 -6.03 -1.11
C LYS A 18 -10.59 -5.87 -0.84
N GLU A 19 -10.96 -4.90 -0.04
CA GLU A 19 -12.35 -4.71 0.39
C GLU A 19 -13.26 -4.34 -0.76
N THR A 20 -12.78 -3.50 -1.70
CA THR A 20 -13.61 -2.93 -2.76
C THR A 20 -13.24 -3.41 -4.15
N ASN A 21 -12.10 -4.06 -4.31
CA ASN A 21 -11.49 -4.39 -5.61
C ASN A 21 -11.14 -3.16 -6.45
N GLN A 22 -11.11 -1.99 -5.83
CA GLN A 22 -10.73 -0.76 -6.52
C GLN A 22 -9.21 -0.74 -6.74
N ILE A 23 -8.78 -0.30 -7.91
CA ILE A 23 -7.37 -0.11 -8.22
C ILE A 23 -7.02 1.35 -7.93
N VAL A 24 -5.95 1.55 -7.17
CA VAL A 24 -5.46 2.89 -6.81
C VAL A 24 -3.96 2.99 -7.11
N THR A 25 -3.48 4.21 -7.29
CA THR A 25 -2.08 4.48 -7.59
C THR A 25 -1.34 4.84 -6.30
N VAL A 26 -0.19 4.21 -6.12
CA VAL A 26 0.67 4.46 -4.95
C VAL A 26 1.41 5.78 -5.12
N LEU A 27 1.35 6.63 -4.11
CA LEU A 27 2.13 7.86 -4.05
C LEU A 27 3.41 7.65 -3.23
N ASP A 28 3.31 6.89 -2.14
CA ASP A 28 4.46 6.59 -1.28
C ASP A 28 4.18 5.31 -0.50
N ALA A 29 5.23 4.63 -0.08
CA ALA A 29 5.13 3.43 0.74
C ALA A 29 6.32 3.37 1.69
N TYR A 30 6.04 3.14 2.97
CA TYR A 30 7.10 3.11 3.98
C TYR A 30 6.68 2.22 5.14
N VAL A 31 7.68 1.73 5.88
CA VAL A 31 7.45 0.87 7.04
C VAL A 31 7.04 1.74 8.23
N ASP A 32 6.06 1.28 9.02
CA ASP A 32 5.60 2.01 10.20
C ASP A 32 6.66 2.00 11.31
N ASP A 33 6.41 2.77 12.37
CA ASP A 33 7.34 2.94 13.48
C ASP A 33 7.69 1.64 14.19
N ARG A 34 6.76 0.67 14.14
CA ARG A 34 6.95 -0.63 14.82
C ARG A 34 7.58 -1.67 13.92
N GLY A 35 7.74 -1.38 12.64
CA GLY A 35 8.27 -2.31 11.68
C GLY A 35 7.36 -3.48 11.34
N LYS A 36 6.05 -3.36 11.63
CA LYS A 36 5.08 -4.45 11.44
C LYS A 36 4.25 -4.32 10.18
N HIS A 37 4.05 -3.10 9.72
CA HIS A 37 3.20 -2.83 8.55
C HIS A 37 3.93 -1.91 7.59
N VAL A 38 3.62 -2.07 6.31
CA VAL A 38 3.97 -1.05 5.32
C VAL A 38 2.75 -0.16 5.15
N ILE A 39 2.96 1.14 5.30
CA ILE A 39 1.92 2.14 5.09
C ILE A 39 2.01 2.59 3.65
N ILE A 40 0.89 2.53 2.93
CA ILE A 40 0.82 2.84 1.51
C ILE A 40 -0.10 4.03 1.33
N GLU A 41 0.46 5.16 0.90
CA GLU A 41 -0.29 6.37 0.59
C GLU A 41 -0.71 6.32 -0.86
N CYS A 42 -2.00 6.51 -1.11
CA CYS A 42 -2.59 6.35 -2.44
C CYS A 42 -3.23 7.63 -2.94
N ASP A 43 -3.44 7.71 -4.24
CA ASP A 43 -3.95 8.91 -4.91
C ASP A 43 -5.44 9.15 -4.67
N ASP A 44 -6.13 8.22 -4.02
CA ASP A 44 -7.52 8.40 -3.60
C ASP A 44 -7.65 9.23 -2.31
N GLY A 45 -6.53 9.70 -1.76
CA GLY A 45 -6.51 10.47 -0.52
C GLY A 45 -6.48 9.62 0.74
N ASN A 46 -6.42 8.30 0.62
CA ASN A 46 -6.38 7.38 1.76
C ASN A 46 -5.04 6.70 1.89
N THR A 47 -4.78 6.15 3.08
CA THR A 47 -3.63 5.29 3.33
C THR A 47 -4.12 3.90 3.68
N TYR A 48 -3.33 2.90 3.30
CA TYR A 48 -3.66 1.49 3.54
C TYR A 48 -2.45 0.77 4.11
N TYR A 49 -2.70 -0.27 4.90
CA TYR A 49 -1.65 -1.20 5.28
C TYR A 49 -1.47 -2.24 4.19
N HIS A 50 -0.27 -2.84 4.15
CA HIS A 50 0.06 -3.83 3.11
C HIS A 50 -0.92 -5.01 3.05
N ASP A 51 -1.51 -5.39 4.19
CA ASP A 51 -2.46 -6.50 4.24
C ASP A 51 -3.86 -6.12 3.76
N GLU A 52 -4.11 -4.85 3.51
CA GLU A 52 -5.40 -4.37 2.98
C GLU A 52 -5.41 -4.32 1.45
N VAL A 53 -4.29 -4.54 0.79
CA VAL A 53 -4.14 -4.45 -0.66
C VAL A 53 -3.51 -5.71 -1.23
N ARG A 54 -3.65 -5.89 -2.54
CA ARG A 54 -3.01 -6.97 -3.28
C ARG A 54 -2.44 -6.49 -4.62
#